data_fcb430fb4c45de43a8a09be0a9150b40
#
_entry.id   fcb430fb4c45de43a8a09be0a9150b40
#
_cell.length_a   1.000
_cell.length_b   1.000
_cell.length_c   1.000
_cell.angle_alpha   90.00
_cell.angle_beta   90.00
_cell.angle_gamma   90.00
#
_symmetry.space_group_name_H-M   'P 1'
#
loop_
_entity.id
_entity.type
_entity.pdbx_description
1 polymer ?
#
loop_
_entity_poly.entity_id
_entity_poly.type
_entity_poly.pdbx_seq_one_letter_code
_entity_poly.pdbx_strand_id
1 'polypeptide(L)'
;MIFQTLDNKEECVGVYCNNELHFDTIPDDLTHTWNYSAFLRDRTNVEYAFLYAQKALGDACPVHVAPEWETINGRLKAFLRAFTAAKVDLTENCFFDLVNERFLQEYCEVRNKIAEHVFENYHKPDNYDFLVDLTKVLHDIKHRKLQIDPWTLRDLMHQKRTRDFAKKLSQISLSCDYNIFGTKTGRLTTKKNSFPILTMDKKFRKIISPTNDWFVSLDFNGAELRTFLALSDMDQPDFDVHEWNRQNVYKGDGTREEVKERFFAWLYNPRSRDTATDYAYDKSAVMEKYWHDNAITNPFDRTIPADEHHAMSYLIQSTCSDIVLRQMIKLDKYLQDKASFVAFCVHDEVVLDMTDSECASLVNVLVEHFSNTALGKFGVNVKYGKSYGDMREWKQ
;
A
#
# COMPACT_ATOMS: atom_id res chain seq x y z
N MET A 1 -12.07 10.83 -23.76
CA MET A 1 -11.23 12.07 -23.85
C MET A 1 -10.11 12.01 -22.82
N ILE A 2 -8.88 12.44 -23.19
CA ILE A 2 -7.77 12.57 -22.26
C ILE A 2 -7.85 13.88 -21.47
N PHE A 3 -7.48 13.86 -20.20
CA PHE A 3 -7.61 15.01 -19.30
C PHE A 3 -6.60 14.95 -18.15
N GLN A 4 -6.45 16.07 -17.41
CA GLN A 4 -5.73 16.10 -16.15
C GLN A 4 -6.62 16.75 -15.09
N THR A 5 -6.65 16.19 -13.89
CA THR A 5 -7.26 16.82 -12.72
C THR A 5 -6.31 17.83 -12.09
N LEU A 6 -6.87 18.93 -11.59
CA LEU A 6 -6.18 19.92 -10.78
C LEU A 6 -6.62 19.71 -9.32
N ASP A 7 -5.92 18.80 -8.64
CA ASP A 7 -6.28 18.44 -7.27
C ASP A 7 -5.54 19.31 -6.27
N ASN A 8 -6.30 20.03 -5.46
CA ASN A 8 -5.79 20.74 -4.30
C ASN A 8 -6.06 19.90 -3.05
N LYS A 9 -5.04 19.20 -2.55
CA LYS A 9 -5.15 18.21 -1.48
C LYS A 9 -6.06 17.04 -1.94
N GLU A 10 -7.26 16.94 -1.39
CA GLU A 10 -8.25 15.90 -1.72
C GLU A 10 -9.38 16.39 -2.64
N GLU A 11 -9.43 17.71 -2.87
CA GLU A 11 -10.45 18.34 -3.71
C GLU A 11 -9.96 18.55 -5.13
N CYS A 12 -10.79 18.21 -6.12
CA CYS A 12 -10.57 18.57 -7.51
C CYS A 12 -11.16 19.97 -7.75
N VAL A 13 -10.28 20.95 -7.94
CA VAL A 13 -10.68 22.36 -8.16
C VAL A 13 -10.88 22.68 -9.64
N GLY A 14 -10.50 21.80 -10.53
CA GLY A 14 -10.67 21.96 -11.97
C GLY A 14 -10.10 20.80 -12.78
N VAL A 15 -10.38 20.83 -14.07
CA VAL A 15 -9.93 19.85 -15.04
C VAL A 15 -9.38 20.54 -16.28
N TYR A 16 -8.29 20.02 -16.83
CA TYR A 16 -7.79 20.40 -18.13
C TYR A 16 -8.11 19.31 -19.15
N CYS A 17 -8.86 19.67 -20.19
CA CYS A 17 -9.14 18.81 -21.33
C CYS A 17 -9.39 19.66 -22.59
N ASN A 18 -9.22 19.10 -23.78
CA ASN A 18 -9.42 19.81 -25.05
C ASN A 18 -8.69 21.16 -25.16
N ASN A 19 -7.50 21.28 -24.57
CA ASN A 19 -6.69 22.51 -24.50
C ASN A 19 -7.31 23.65 -23.68
N GLU A 20 -8.31 23.35 -22.84
CA GLU A 20 -9.00 24.33 -21.99
C GLU A 20 -8.98 23.91 -20.53
N LEU A 21 -8.98 24.92 -19.65
CA LEU A 21 -9.14 24.76 -18.21
C LEU A 21 -10.61 24.95 -17.84
N HIS A 22 -11.16 23.99 -17.10
CA HIS A 22 -12.55 23.99 -16.63
C HIS A 22 -12.54 23.98 -15.10
N PHE A 23 -13.04 25.05 -14.48
CA PHE A 23 -13.11 25.17 -13.01
C PHE A 23 -14.54 25.01 -12.49
N ASP A 24 -15.54 25.56 -13.20
CA ASP A 24 -16.94 25.58 -12.72
C ASP A 24 -17.77 24.41 -13.28
N THR A 25 -17.50 24.02 -14.52
CA THR A 25 -18.26 22.96 -15.21
C THR A 25 -17.30 21.92 -15.76
N ILE A 26 -17.37 20.71 -15.19
CA ILE A 26 -16.49 19.60 -15.59
C ILE A 26 -17.19 18.75 -16.65
N PRO A 27 -16.56 18.48 -17.81
CA PRO A 27 -17.13 17.63 -18.87
C PRO A 27 -17.42 16.20 -18.40
N ASP A 28 -18.43 15.56 -18.97
CA ASP A 28 -18.85 14.20 -18.60
C ASP A 28 -18.10 13.10 -19.34
N ASP A 29 -17.53 13.37 -20.50
CA ASP A 29 -16.90 12.39 -21.41
C ASP A 29 -15.40 12.14 -21.13
N LEU A 30 -14.96 12.40 -19.91
CA LEU A 30 -13.61 12.18 -19.43
C LEU A 30 -13.32 10.67 -19.28
N THR A 31 -12.27 10.16 -19.93
CA THR A 31 -11.99 8.71 -19.93
C THR A 31 -10.55 8.31 -19.58
N HIS A 32 -9.56 9.18 -19.81
CA HIS A 32 -8.14 8.83 -19.64
C HIS A 32 -7.39 9.97 -18.94
N THR A 33 -6.69 9.65 -17.85
CA THR A 33 -5.89 10.64 -17.12
C THR A 33 -4.62 9.99 -16.55
N TRP A 34 -3.69 10.81 -16.06
CA TRP A 34 -2.49 10.27 -15.41
C TRP A 34 -2.79 9.67 -14.04
N ASN A 35 -3.43 10.43 -13.14
CA ASN A 35 -3.65 10.03 -11.74
C ASN A 35 -5.13 9.83 -11.41
N TYR A 36 -5.39 9.00 -10.38
CA TYR A 36 -6.67 8.98 -9.69
C TYR A 36 -6.90 10.29 -8.93
N SER A 37 -8.16 10.71 -8.87
CA SER A 37 -8.68 11.80 -8.04
C SER A 37 -9.95 11.34 -7.33
N ALA A 38 -10.22 11.82 -6.13
CA ALA A 38 -11.45 11.51 -5.38
C ALA A 38 -12.72 11.87 -6.15
N PHE A 39 -12.67 12.94 -6.96
CA PHE A 39 -13.71 13.33 -7.90
C PHE A 39 -14.13 12.22 -8.88
N LEU A 40 -13.21 11.27 -9.18
CA LEU A 40 -13.44 10.19 -10.12
C LEU A 40 -13.90 8.89 -9.46
N ARG A 41 -14.20 8.91 -8.16
CA ARG A 41 -14.53 7.70 -7.36
C ARG A 41 -15.66 6.87 -7.99
N ASP A 42 -16.73 7.54 -8.43
CA ASP A 42 -17.95 6.91 -8.97
C ASP A 42 -17.92 6.75 -10.49
N ARG A 43 -16.83 7.18 -11.16
CA ARG A 43 -16.65 7.05 -12.61
C ARG A 43 -15.91 5.75 -12.92
N THR A 44 -16.64 4.76 -13.45
CA THR A 44 -16.08 3.43 -13.76
C THR A 44 -15.38 3.35 -15.12
N ASN A 45 -15.58 4.35 -15.98
CA ASN A 45 -15.05 4.41 -17.36
C ASN A 45 -13.75 5.20 -17.47
N VAL A 46 -13.13 5.60 -16.35
CA VAL A 46 -11.87 6.35 -16.35
C VAL A 46 -10.69 5.43 -16.13
N GLU A 47 -9.70 5.54 -17.01
CA GLU A 47 -8.44 4.80 -16.92
C GLU A 47 -7.27 5.71 -16.50
N TYR A 48 -6.31 5.12 -15.77
CA TYR A 48 -5.21 5.83 -15.11
C TYR A 48 -3.87 5.38 -15.67
N ALA A 49 -3.19 6.26 -16.42
CA ALA A 49 -1.93 5.96 -17.08
C ALA A 49 -0.81 5.51 -16.13
N PHE A 50 -0.77 6.02 -14.88
CA PHE A 50 0.25 5.61 -13.90
C PHE A 50 0.14 4.12 -13.53
N LEU A 51 -1.04 3.50 -13.64
CA LEU A 51 -1.23 2.07 -13.40
C LEU A 51 -0.71 1.22 -14.57
N TYR A 52 -0.78 1.73 -15.80
CA TYR A 52 -0.18 1.11 -16.97
C TYR A 52 1.35 1.20 -16.89
N ALA A 53 1.88 2.41 -16.65
CA ALA A 53 3.31 2.66 -16.62
C ALA A 53 4.02 2.01 -15.42
N GLN A 54 3.34 1.86 -14.28
CA GLN A 54 3.88 1.40 -13.01
C GLN A 54 5.15 2.18 -12.57
N LYS A 55 5.22 3.45 -12.97
CA LYS A 55 6.36 4.37 -12.77
C LYS A 55 5.87 5.77 -12.42
N ALA A 56 6.79 6.62 -11.96
CA ALA A 56 6.51 8.04 -11.86
C ALA A 56 6.38 8.67 -13.26
N LEU A 57 5.62 9.76 -13.37
CA LEU A 57 5.33 10.44 -14.63
C LEU A 57 6.62 10.82 -15.39
N GLY A 58 7.64 11.34 -14.70
CA GLY A 58 8.92 11.70 -15.32
C GLY A 58 9.71 10.50 -15.87
N ASP A 59 9.55 9.31 -15.24
CA ASP A 59 10.23 8.08 -15.67
C ASP A 59 9.50 7.40 -16.85
N ALA A 60 8.23 7.75 -17.05
CA ALA A 60 7.41 7.29 -18.20
C ALA A 60 7.45 8.26 -19.38
N CYS A 61 8.12 9.42 -19.24
CA CYS A 61 8.18 10.45 -20.26
C CYS A 61 8.99 9.96 -21.47
N PRO A 62 8.40 9.99 -22.69
CA PRO A 62 9.13 9.60 -23.88
C PRO A 62 10.19 10.64 -24.28
N VAL A 63 11.25 10.17 -24.96
CA VAL A 63 12.42 11.00 -25.31
C VAL A 63 12.06 12.29 -26.04
N HIS A 64 11.07 12.24 -26.94
CA HIS A 64 10.66 13.42 -27.70
C HIS A 64 9.88 14.46 -26.89
N VAL A 65 9.28 14.10 -25.75
CA VAL A 65 8.60 15.02 -24.80
C VAL A 65 9.51 15.46 -23.67
N ALA A 66 10.62 14.75 -23.43
CA ALA A 66 11.51 15.00 -22.29
C ALA A 66 11.99 16.47 -22.16
N PRO A 67 12.36 17.20 -23.23
CA PRO A 67 12.76 18.61 -23.11
C PRO A 67 11.63 19.52 -22.60
N GLU A 68 10.40 19.28 -23.05
CA GLU A 68 9.21 20.04 -22.58
C GLU A 68 8.95 19.72 -21.13
N TRP A 69 8.99 18.42 -20.76
CA TRP A 69 8.82 17.99 -19.37
C TRP A 69 9.88 18.58 -18.42
N GLU A 70 11.16 18.56 -18.79
CA GLU A 70 12.23 19.15 -17.99
C GLU A 70 12.01 20.65 -17.76
N THR A 71 11.60 21.36 -18.80
CA THR A 71 11.33 22.80 -18.75
C THR A 71 10.16 23.09 -17.80
N ILE A 72 9.02 22.42 -18.00
CA ILE A 72 7.81 22.70 -17.20
C ILE A 72 7.95 22.24 -15.75
N ASN A 73 8.60 21.09 -15.50
CA ASN A 73 8.90 20.60 -14.16
C ASN A 73 9.90 21.50 -13.43
N GLY A 74 10.87 22.09 -14.17
CA GLY A 74 11.78 23.12 -13.65
C GLY A 74 11.02 24.35 -13.16
N ARG A 75 10.04 24.84 -13.93
CA ARG A 75 9.18 25.96 -13.56
C ARG A 75 8.28 25.62 -12.35
N LEU A 76 7.68 24.41 -12.31
CA LEU A 76 6.92 23.93 -11.15
C LEU A 76 7.76 23.97 -9.87
N LYS A 77 9.00 23.43 -9.94
CA LYS A 77 9.93 23.45 -8.79
C LYS A 77 10.34 24.89 -8.40
N ALA A 78 10.41 25.80 -9.36
CA ALA A 78 10.71 27.21 -9.10
C ALA A 78 9.55 27.90 -8.36
N PHE A 79 8.30 27.67 -8.76
CA PHE A 79 7.12 28.17 -8.04
C PHE A 79 7.09 27.64 -6.60
N LEU A 80 7.25 26.32 -6.39
CA LEU A 80 7.22 25.74 -5.06
C LEU A 80 8.34 26.30 -4.15
N ARG A 81 9.56 26.54 -4.69
CA ARG A 81 10.64 27.20 -3.94
C ARG A 81 10.33 28.65 -3.63
N ALA A 82 9.72 29.38 -4.57
CA ALA A 82 9.35 30.78 -4.36
C ALA A 82 8.26 30.88 -3.26
N PHE A 83 7.25 30.03 -3.26
CA PHE A 83 6.22 30.00 -2.21
C PHE A 83 6.81 29.63 -0.85
N THR A 84 7.73 28.66 -0.80
CA THR A 84 8.46 28.33 0.44
C THR A 84 9.27 29.53 0.96
N ALA A 85 9.99 30.22 0.08
CA ALA A 85 10.79 31.40 0.45
C ALA A 85 9.90 32.57 0.92
N ALA A 86 8.76 32.76 0.27
CA ALA A 86 7.74 33.77 0.64
C ALA A 86 6.92 33.36 1.87
N LYS A 87 7.14 32.17 2.45
CA LYS A 87 6.37 31.60 3.57
C LYS A 87 4.88 31.48 3.26
N VAL A 88 4.53 31.26 2.01
CA VAL A 88 3.14 30.95 1.62
C VAL A 88 2.81 29.54 2.14
N ASP A 89 1.77 29.46 2.95
CA ASP A 89 1.28 28.19 3.45
C ASP A 89 0.37 27.53 2.42
N LEU A 90 0.87 26.50 1.74
CA LEU A 90 0.09 25.72 0.78
C LEU A 90 -0.91 24.77 1.45
N THR A 91 -0.98 24.72 2.81
CA THR A 91 -2.06 24.05 3.52
C THR A 91 -3.30 24.91 3.59
N GLU A 92 -3.14 26.24 3.57
CA GLU A 92 -4.23 27.23 3.61
C GLU A 92 -4.58 27.77 2.22
N ASN A 93 -3.63 27.73 1.28
CA ASN A 93 -3.80 28.33 -0.05
C ASN A 93 -3.82 27.27 -1.14
N CYS A 94 -4.71 27.42 -2.12
CA CYS A 94 -4.75 26.58 -3.30
C CYS A 94 -3.58 26.91 -4.23
N PHE A 95 -2.75 25.92 -4.56
CA PHE A 95 -1.63 26.09 -5.48
C PHE A 95 -2.07 26.63 -6.86
N PHE A 96 -3.22 26.19 -7.35
CA PHE A 96 -3.70 26.53 -8.69
C PHE A 96 -4.16 28.00 -8.80
N ASP A 97 -4.56 28.62 -7.67
CA ASP A 97 -4.89 30.04 -7.62
C ASP A 97 -3.63 30.93 -7.58
N LEU A 98 -2.50 30.38 -7.18
CA LEU A 98 -1.24 31.12 -7.01
C LEU A 98 -0.35 31.13 -8.26
N VAL A 99 -0.71 30.36 -9.28
CA VAL A 99 0.04 30.28 -10.54
C VAL A 99 -0.83 30.76 -11.69
N ASN A 100 -0.20 31.26 -12.76
CA ASN A 100 -0.96 31.76 -13.91
C ASN A 100 -1.52 30.61 -14.76
N GLU A 101 -2.66 30.83 -15.40
CA GLU A 101 -3.36 29.86 -16.27
C GLU A 101 -2.47 29.32 -17.39
N ARG A 102 -1.64 30.17 -18.00
CA ARG A 102 -0.73 29.75 -19.06
C ARG A 102 0.22 28.65 -18.59
N PHE A 103 0.75 28.76 -17.36
CA PHE A 103 1.58 27.70 -16.79
C PHE A 103 0.75 26.41 -16.56
N LEU A 104 -0.48 26.53 -16.07
CA LEU A 104 -1.35 25.38 -15.83
C LEU A 104 -1.67 24.66 -17.15
N GLN A 105 -2.00 25.39 -18.22
CA GLN A 105 -2.24 24.83 -19.54
C GLN A 105 -1.01 24.07 -20.08
N GLU A 106 0.14 24.74 -20.12
CA GLU A 106 1.42 24.13 -20.56
C GLU A 106 1.77 22.89 -19.72
N TYR A 107 1.56 22.93 -18.41
CA TYR A 107 1.81 21.81 -17.49
C TYR A 107 0.90 20.63 -17.74
N CYS A 108 -0.39 20.86 -17.90
CA CYS A 108 -1.38 19.81 -18.18
C CYS A 108 -1.22 19.24 -19.59
N GLU A 109 -0.91 20.08 -20.60
CA GLU A 109 -0.65 19.63 -21.96
C GLU A 109 0.52 18.63 -22.03
N VAL A 110 1.64 18.95 -21.39
CA VAL A 110 2.80 18.03 -21.34
C VAL A 110 2.44 16.73 -20.63
N ARG A 111 1.65 16.80 -19.55
CA ARG A 111 1.16 15.60 -18.84
C ARG A 111 0.22 14.77 -19.72
N ASN A 112 -0.64 15.40 -20.54
CA ASN A 112 -1.48 14.69 -21.49
C ASN A 112 -0.64 13.95 -22.54
N LYS A 113 0.39 14.60 -23.13
CA LYS A 113 1.32 13.96 -24.09
C LYS A 113 1.99 12.72 -23.49
N ILE A 114 2.40 12.79 -22.20
CA ILE A 114 3.00 11.64 -21.50
C ILE A 114 1.96 10.55 -21.27
N ALA A 115 0.75 10.91 -20.83
CA ALA A 115 -0.31 9.95 -20.59
C ALA A 115 -0.78 9.25 -21.88
N GLU A 116 -0.93 9.99 -22.99
CA GLU A 116 -1.20 9.45 -24.34
C GLU A 116 -0.15 8.42 -24.73
N HIS A 117 1.13 8.80 -24.64
CA HIS A 117 2.23 7.87 -24.94
C HIS A 117 2.13 6.57 -24.13
N VAL A 118 1.75 6.66 -22.85
CA VAL A 118 1.60 5.47 -22.01
C VAL A 118 0.43 4.61 -22.48
N PHE A 119 -0.74 5.17 -22.74
CA PHE A 119 -1.89 4.40 -23.25
C PHE A 119 -1.64 3.75 -24.61
N GLU A 120 -0.82 4.36 -25.46
CA GLU A 120 -0.47 3.83 -26.79
C GLU A 120 0.61 2.73 -26.73
N ASN A 121 1.53 2.78 -25.76
CA ASN A 121 2.75 1.95 -25.78
C ASN A 121 2.87 0.97 -24.61
N TYR A 122 2.00 1.04 -23.60
CA TYR A 122 2.03 0.14 -22.45
C TYR A 122 0.77 -0.73 -22.44
N HIS A 123 0.94 -2.00 -22.14
CA HIS A 123 -0.19 -2.91 -21.97
C HIS A 123 -0.93 -2.65 -20.65
N LYS A 124 -2.25 -2.78 -20.69
CA LYS A 124 -3.07 -2.76 -19.49
C LYS A 124 -2.69 -3.97 -18.61
N PRO A 125 -2.33 -3.76 -17.32
CA PRO A 125 -2.00 -4.88 -16.44
C PRO A 125 -3.21 -5.81 -16.23
N ASP A 126 -2.97 -7.12 -16.17
CA ASP A 126 -4.05 -8.10 -15.94
C ASP A 126 -4.77 -7.86 -14.61
N ASN A 127 -4.05 -7.38 -13.60
CA ASN A 127 -4.60 -7.02 -12.29
C ASN A 127 -5.04 -5.55 -12.18
N TYR A 128 -5.38 -4.88 -13.30
CA TYR A 128 -5.69 -3.44 -13.34
C TYR A 128 -6.81 -3.04 -12.37
N ASP A 129 -7.92 -3.78 -12.34
CA ASP A 129 -9.07 -3.46 -11.48
C ASP A 129 -8.71 -3.53 -9.98
N PHE A 130 -7.88 -4.48 -9.60
CA PHE A 130 -7.31 -4.54 -8.26
C PHE A 130 -6.45 -3.31 -7.95
N LEU A 131 -5.62 -2.87 -8.90
CA LEU A 131 -4.78 -1.67 -8.71
C LEU A 131 -5.61 -0.39 -8.59
N VAL A 132 -6.73 -0.28 -9.33
CA VAL A 132 -7.69 0.83 -9.19
C VAL A 132 -8.32 0.84 -7.79
N ASP A 133 -8.85 -0.29 -7.34
CA ASP A 133 -9.46 -0.39 -6.02
C ASP A 133 -8.44 -0.09 -4.90
N LEU A 134 -7.22 -0.63 -5.02
CA LEU A 134 -6.14 -0.33 -4.10
C LEU A 134 -5.81 1.17 -4.07
N THR A 135 -5.76 1.81 -5.24
CA THR A 135 -5.48 3.24 -5.34
C THR A 135 -6.52 4.08 -4.61
N LYS A 136 -7.81 3.70 -4.69
CA LYS A 136 -8.90 4.38 -3.97
C LYS A 136 -8.68 4.32 -2.45
N VAL A 137 -8.42 3.13 -1.91
CA VAL A 137 -8.17 2.95 -0.46
C VAL A 137 -6.92 3.72 -0.01
N LEU A 138 -5.83 3.64 -0.78
CA LEU A 138 -4.59 4.36 -0.45
C LEU A 138 -4.72 5.88 -0.58
N HIS A 139 -5.59 6.36 -1.48
CA HIS A 139 -5.93 7.78 -1.57
C HIS A 139 -6.63 8.25 -0.30
N ASP A 140 -7.60 7.51 0.22
CA ASP A 140 -8.30 7.86 1.46
C ASP A 140 -7.35 7.86 2.66
N ILE A 141 -6.49 6.83 2.79
CA ILE A 141 -5.47 6.77 3.84
C ILE A 141 -4.52 7.97 3.76
N LYS A 142 -4.08 8.35 2.57
CA LYS A 142 -3.19 9.51 2.34
C LYS A 142 -3.79 10.81 2.86
N HIS A 143 -5.09 11.01 2.71
CA HIS A 143 -5.76 12.27 3.04
C HIS A 143 -6.26 12.31 4.50
N ARG A 144 -6.19 11.20 5.24
CA ARG A 144 -6.47 11.13 6.67
C ARG A 144 -5.20 11.40 7.49
N LYS A 145 -5.19 12.50 8.26
CA LYS A 145 -4.08 12.80 9.18
C LYS A 145 -4.12 11.87 10.37
N LEU A 146 -2.96 11.29 10.70
CA LEU A 146 -2.78 10.54 11.93
C LEU A 146 -2.82 11.47 13.14
N GLN A 147 -3.43 11.03 14.22
CA GLN A 147 -3.37 11.71 15.52
C GLN A 147 -2.03 11.35 16.18
N ILE A 148 -1.10 12.30 16.21
CA ILE A 148 0.26 12.10 16.68
C ILE A 148 0.51 12.93 17.93
N ASP A 149 0.85 12.27 19.04
CA ASP A 149 1.31 12.93 20.28
C ASP A 149 2.78 12.63 20.58
N PRO A 150 3.71 13.51 20.18
CA PRO A 150 5.13 13.34 20.46
C PRO A 150 5.48 13.37 21.95
N TRP A 151 4.63 13.94 22.82
CA TRP A 151 4.85 14.01 24.26
C TRP A 151 4.93 12.65 24.93
N THR A 152 4.30 11.64 24.37
CA THR A 152 4.40 10.25 24.83
C THR A 152 5.83 9.70 24.77
N LEU A 153 6.74 10.35 24.03
CA LEU A 153 8.16 9.99 23.94
C LEU A 153 9.06 10.71 24.95
N ARG A 154 8.52 11.59 25.82
CA ARG A 154 9.30 12.43 26.74
C ARG A 154 10.34 11.63 27.53
N ASP A 155 9.97 10.45 28.04
CA ASP A 155 10.84 9.60 28.87
C ASP A 155 12.01 9.00 28.05
N LEU A 156 11.89 8.94 26.72
CA LEU A 156 12.90 8.47 25.78
C LEU A 156 13.73 9.60 25.15
N MET A 157 13.46 10.87 25.47
CA MET A 157 14.11 12.03 24.85
C MET A 157 15.60 12.17 25.20
N HIS A 158 16.09 11.46 26.23
CA HIS A 158 17.52 11.34 26.51
C HIS A 158 18.26 10.59 25.38
N GLN A 159 17.58 9.73 24.60
CA GLN A 159 18.16 9.00 23.47
C GLN A 159 18.24 9.89 22.22
N LYS A 160 19.41 9.94 21.57
CA LYS A 160 19.62 10.70 20.31
C LYS A 160 18.62 10.30 19.23
N ARG A 161 18.39 8.99 19.01
CA ARG A 161 17.48 8.47 18.00
C ARG A 161 16.02 8.97 18.21
N THR A 162 15.58 9.12 19.44
CA THR A 162 14.25 9.67 19.76
C THR A 162 14.17 11.16 19.41
N ARG A 163 15.20 11.95 19.76
CA ARG A 163 15.23 13.37 19.39
C ARG A 163 15.28 13.60 17.89
N ASP A 164 16.07 12.79 17.17
CA ASP A 164 16.15 12.86 15.71
C ASP A 164 14.81 12.52 15.06
N PHE A 165 14.11 11.51 15.60
CA PHE A 165 12.76 11.14 15.14
C PHE A 165 11.74 12.25 15.43
N ALA A 166 11.70 12.80 16.64
CA ALA A 166 10.81 13.89 17.01
C ALA A 166 11.03 15.15 16.14
N LYS A 167 12.30 15.48 15.84
CA LYS A 167 12.64 16.56 14.91
C LYS A 167 12.16 16.26 13.49
N LYS A 168 12.24 15.01 13.04
CA LYS A 168 11.75 14.61 11.71
C LYS A 168 10.24 14.80 11.58
N LEU A 169 9.47 14.54 12.64
CA LEU A 169 8.00 14.68 12.62
C LEU A 169 7.53 16.09 12.25
N SER A 170 8.29 17.14 12.62
CA SER A 170 7.95 18.53 12.24
C SER A 170 8.24 18.87 10.78
N GLN A 171 8.86 17.97 10.01
CA GLN A 171 9.31 18.20 8.65
C GLN A 171 8.60 17.34 7.61
N ILE A 172 7.70 16.44 8.03
CA ILE A 172 7.00 15.49 7.17
C ILE A 172 5.50 15.64 7.30
N SER A 173 4.76 15.13 6.32
CA SER A 173 3.31 14.97 6.44
C SER A 173 2.99 13.94 7.53
N LEU A 174 1.97 14.21 8.34
CA LEU A 174 1.45 13.29 9.35
C LEU A 174 0.39 12.33 8.76
N SER A 175 0.52 11.97 7.50
CA SER A 175 -0.34 10.99 6.82
C SER A 175 0.50 9.91 6.14
N CYS A 176 -0.08 8.73 5.92
CA CYS A 176 0.57 7.62 5.24
C CYS A 176 0.37 7.74 3.73
N ASP A 177 1.37 8.19 2.99
CA ASP A 177 1.36 8.19 1.52
C ASP A 177 2.19 7.00 1.01
N TYR A 178 1.49 5.98 0.52
CA TYR A 178 2.09 4.74 0.04
C TYR A 178 2.47 4.82 -1.43
N ASN A 179 3.53 4.08 -1.78
CA ASN A 179 3.89 3.80 -3.16
C ASN A 179 3.60 2.32 -3.47
N ILE A 180 2.71 2.08 -4.42
CA ILE A 180 2.26 0.75 -4.87
C ILE A 180 3.40 0.03 -5.61
N PHE A 181 4.24 0.78 -6.33
CA PHE A 181 5.31 0.26 -7.19
C PHE A 181 6.71 0.40 -6.57
N GLY A 182 6.78 0.51 -5.25
CA GLY A 182 8.05 0.69 -4.54
C GLY A 182 8.89 -0.59 -4.39
N THR A 183 8.29 -1.77 -4.61
CA THR A 183 8.97 -3.07 -4.55
C THR A 183 8.53 -3.97 -5.71
N LYS A 184 9.37 -4.92 -6.11
CA LYS A 184 9.02 -5.92 -7.13
C LYS A 184 7.87 -6.84 -6.68
N THR A 185 7.80 -7.15 -5.39
CA THR A 185 6.82 -8.08 -4.82
C THR A 185 5.47 -7.44 -4.49
N GLY A 186 5.23 -6.17 -4.82
CA GLY A 186 3.98 -5.47 -4.54
C GLY A 186 3.78 -5.05 -3.08
N ARG A 187 4.75 -5.30 -2.19
CA ARG A 187 4.73 -4.75 -0.84
C ARG A 187 4.78 -3.23 -0.90
N LEU A 188 3.89 -2.58 -0.17
CA LEU A 188 3.85 -1.12 -0.10
C LEU A 188 5.14 -0.54 0.48
N THR A 189 5.55 0.61 -0.04
CA THR A 189 6.57 1.47 0.59
C THR A 189 5.97 2.83 0.87
N THR A 190 6.53 3.60 1.82
CA THR A 190 6.10 4.97 2.06
C THR A 190 6.88 5.93 1.18
N LYS A 191 6.19 6.95 0.62
CA LYS A 191 6.84 8.00 -0.17
C LYS A 191 7.70 8.91 0.71
N LYS A 192 8.64 9.57 0.08
CA LYS A 192 9.48 10.58 0.74
C LYS A 192 8.60 11.70 1.32
N ASN A 193 8.91 12.14 2.53
CA ASN A 193 8.17 13.16 3.28
C ASN A 193 6.78 12.75 3.79
N SER A 194 6.38 11.48 3.67
CA SER A 194 5.21 10.94 4.37
C SER A 194 5.58 10.34 5.74
N PHE A 195 4.57 10.05 6.55
CA PHE A 195 4.79 9.41 7.85
C PHE A 195 5.42 8.02 7.66
N PRO A 196 6.54 7.71 8.36
CA PRO A 196 7.32 6.48 8.10
C PRO A 196 6.73 5.24 8.81
N ILE A 197 5.45 4.97 8.65
CA ILE A 197 4.72 3.92 9.38
C ILE A 197 5.36 2.53 9.22
N LEU A 198 5.90 2.21 8.04
CA LEU A 198 6.49 0.90 7.72
C LEU A 198 7.87 0.70 8.35
N THR A 199 8.61 1.78 8.60
CA THR A 199 10.01 1.72 9.07
C THR A 199 10.20 2.25 10.49
N MET A 200 9.11 2.67 11.11
CA MET A 200 9.13 3.23 12.46
C MET A 200 9.47 2.16 13.50
N ASP A 201 10.37 2.51 14.42
CA ASP A 201 10.69 1.65 15.57
C ASP A 201 9.44 1.37 16.42
N LYS A 202 9.24 0.12 16.83
CA LYS A 202 8.08 -0.31 17.63
C LYS A 202 7.88 0.55 18.88
N LYS A 203 8.97 0.97 19.54
CA LYS A 203 8.90 1.83 20.75
C LYS A 203 8.30 3.22 20.48
N PHE A 204 8.27 3.68 19.23
CA PHE A 204 7.68 4.96 18.85
C PHE A 204 6.20 4.86 18.47
N ARG A 205 5.68 3.66 18.23
CA ARG A 205 4.29 3.45 17.80
C ARG A 205 3.25 4.00 18.77
N LYS A 206 3.60 4.14 20.06
CA LYS A 206 2.73 4.69 21.11
C LYS A 206 2.32 6.17 20.90
N ILE A 207 3.00 6.90 19.99
CA ILE A 207 2.62 8.27 19.64
C ILE A 207 1.37 8.36 18.78
N ILE A 208 0.94 7.24 18.16
CA ILE A 208 -0.17 7.22 17.22
C ILE A 208 -1.42 6.79 17.97
N SER A 209 -2.42 7.66 17.98
CA SER A 209 -3.74 7.42 18.57
C SER A 209 -4.80 7.34 17.46
N PRO A 210 -5.92 6.62 17.67
CA PRO A 210 -7.04 6.64 16.74
C PRO A 210 -7.69 8.03 16.70
N THR A 211 -8.31 8.34 15.58
CA THR A 211 -9.18 9.53 15.42
C THR A 211 -10.53 9.29 16.09
N ASN A 212 -11.05 8.08 15.96
CA ASN A 212 -12.21 7.59 16.69
C ASN A 212 -11.79 7.12 18.10
N ASP A 213 -12.27 5.95 18.53
CA ASP A 213 -12.08 5.47 19.90
C ASP A 213 -10.98 4.41 20.03
N TRP A 214 -10.83 3.54 19.02
CA TRP A 214 -9.96 2.36 19.10
C TRP A 214 -9.23 2.07 17.80
N PHE A 215 -7.96 1.66 17.92
CA PHE A 215 -7.36 0.86 16.86
C PHE A 215 -7.71 -0.61 17.05
N VAL A 216 -8.09 -1.25 15.96
CA VAL A 216 -8.20 -2.70 15.84
C VAL A 216 -7.24 -3.15 14.73
N SER A 217 -6.30 -4.03 15.08
CA SER A 217 -5.31 -4.59 14.16
C SER A 217 -5.70 -6.01 13.79
N LEU A 218 -5.69 -6.28 12.50
CA LEU A 218 -5.87 -7.61 11.91
C LEU A 218 -4.56 -8.00 11.23
N ASP A 219 -3.94 -9.08 11.69
CA ASP A 219 -2.65 -9.58 11.25
C ASP A 219 -2.74 -11.09 10.96
N PHE A 220 -2.27 -11.54 9.81
CA PHE A 220 -2.31 -12.96 9.49
C PHE A 220 -1.34 -13.76 10.37
N ASN A 221 -1.84 -14.78 11.01
CA ASN A 221 -1.03 -15.72 11.75
C ASN A 221 -0.14 -16.53 10.81
N GLY A 222 1.15 -16.14 10.71
CA GLY A 222 2.12 -16.81 9.85
C GLY A 222 1.81 -16.74 8.35
N ALA A 223 1.52 -15.54 7.84
CA ALA A 223 1.08 -15.27 6.46
C ALA A 223 1.89 -16.01 5.40
N GLU A 224 3.22 -16.00 5.47
CA GLU A 224 4.09 -16.62 4.46
C GLU A 224 4.01 -18.15 4.46
N LEU A 225 3.92 -18.82 5.64
CA LEU A 225 3.74 -20.27 5.72
C LEU A 225 2.33 -20.66 5.23
N ARG A 226 1.30 -19.92 5.62
CA ARG A 226 -0.08 -20.16 5.11
C ARG A 226 -0.16 -19.96 3.59
N THR A 227 0.51 -18.96 3.06
CA THR A 227 0.62 -18.76 1.61
C THR A 227 1.31 -19.95 0.95
N PHE A 228 2.40 -20.45 1.52
CA PHE A 228 3.08 -21.63 0.98
C PHE A 228 2.17 -22.89 1.00
N LEU A 229 1.45 -23.13 2.11
CA LEU A 229 0.48 -24.22 2.18
C LEU A 229 -0.59 -24.11 1.10
N ALA A 230 -1.13 -22.91 0.89
CA ALA A 230 -2.14 -22.67 -0.14
C ALA A 230 -1.59 -22.90 -1.56
N LEU A 231 -0.37 -22.45 -1.85
CA LEU A 231 0.28 -22.68 -3.15
C LEU A 231 0.61 -24.14 -3.40
N SER A 232 0.77 -24.91 -2.33
CA SER A 232 0.98 -26.39 -2.34
C SER A 232 -0.34 -27.18 -2.35
N ASP A 233 -1.49 -26.51 -2.49
CA ASP A 233 -2.82 -27.11 -2.40
C ASP A 233 -3.06 -27.90 -1.10
N MET A 234 -2.46 -27.46 0.02
CA MET A 234 -2.59 -28.06 1.35
C MET A 234 -3.63 -27.31 2.20
N ASP A 235 -4.30 -28.07 3.07
CA ASP A 235 -5.29 -27.52 4.01
C ASP A 235 -4.69 -26.54 4.98
N GLN A 236 -5.46 -25.50 5.33
CA GLN A 236 -5.07 -24.49 6.30
C GLN A 236 -5.35 -24.96 7.74
N PRO A 237 -4.36 -24.93 8.64
CA PRO A 237 -4.60 -25.21 10.05
C PRO A 237 -5.50 -24.17 10.72
N ASP A 238 -6.40 -24.63 11.61
CA ASP A 238 -7.33 -23.76 12.34
C ASP A 238 -6.67 -22.95 13.47
N PHE A 239 -5.47 -23.33 13.91
CA PHE A 239 -4.72 -22.68 14.99
C PHE A 239 -3.38 -22.12 14.50
N ASP A 240 -2.50 -21.71 15.42
CA ASP A 240 -1.17 -21.16 15.08
C ASP A 240 -0.41 -22.06 14.13
N VAL A 241 -0.15 -21.57 12.91
CA VAL A 241 0.43 -22.38 11.83
C VAL A 241 1.87 -22.81 12.11
N HIS A 242 2.65 -22.03 12.86
CA HIS A 242 4.01 -22.43 13.24
C HIS A 242 4.02 -23.50 14.33
N GLU A 243 3.06 -23.45 15.26
CA GLU A 243 2.86 -24.51 16.24
C GLU A 243 2.33 -25.80 15.58
N TRP A 244 1.39 -25.65 14.63
CA TRP A 244 0.95 -26.78 13.81
C TRP A 244 2.13 -27.44 13.07
N ASN A 245 2.99 -26.62 12.46
CA ASN A 245 4.17 -27.08 11.76
C ASN A 245 5.15 -27.81 12.71
N ARG A 246 5.36 -27.28 13.93
CA ARG A 246 6.16 -27.92 14.98
C ARG A 246 5.63 -29.31 15.33
N GLN A 247 4.32 -29.44 15.49
CA GLN A 247 3.70 -30.72 15.88
C GLN A 247 3.66 -31.73 14.73
N ASN A 248 3.29 -31.31 13.54
CA ASN A 248 2.98 -32.21 12.43
C ASN A 248 4.20 -32.52 11.54
N VAL A 249 5.07 -31.54 11.30
CA VAL A 249 6.27 -31.70 10.47
C VAL A 249 7.48 -32.08 11.31
N TYR A 250 7.75 -31.34 12.37
CA TYR A 250 8.93 -31.56 13.23
C TYR A 250 8.69 -32.50 14.41
N LYS A 251 7.49 -33.08 14.53
CA LYS A 251 7.13 -34.08 15.54
C LYS A 251 7.36 -33.63 16.98
N GLY A 252 7.24 -32.32 17.23
CA GLY A 252 7.46 -31.70 18.53
C GLY A 252 8.94 -31.36 18.83
N ASP A 253 9.86 -31.60 17.90
CA ASP A 253 11.27 -31.23 18.07
C ASP A 253 11.48 -29.72 17.95
N GLY A 254 12.23 -29.13 18.90
CA GLY A 254 12.51 -27.71 18.98
C GLY A 254 11.36 -26.86 19.54
N THR A 255 11.65 -25.61 19.74
CA THR A 255 10.66 -24.57 20.09
C THR A 255 9.92 -24.07 18.84
N ARG A 256 8.79 -23.40 19.03
CA ARG A 256 8.02 -22.75 17.94
C ARG A 256 8.90 -21.79 17.11
N GLU A 257 9.74 -21.00 17.78
CA GLU A 257 10.62 -20.02 17.09
C GLU A 257 11.75 -20.72 16.31
N GLU A 258 12.38 -21.74 16.87
CA GLU A 258 13.40 -22.53 16.16
C GLU A 258 12.84 -23.21 14.92
N VAL A 259 11.64 -23.79 15.01
CA VAL A 259 10.94 -24.41 13.87
C VAL A 259 10.60 -23.36 12.79
N LYS A 260 10.17 -22.17 13.21
CA LYS A 260 9.91 -21.06 12.31
C LYS A 260 11.17 -20.63 11.55
N GLU A 261 12.31 -20.49 12.24
CA GLU A 261 13.59 -20.14 11.62
C GLU A 261 14.06 -21.23 10.66
N ARG A 262 13.96 -22.51 11.04
CA ARG A 262 14.30 -23.67 10.19
C ARG A 262 13.46 -23.70 8.91
N PHE A 263 12.13 -23.51 9.04
CA PHE A 263 11.24 -23.47 7.89
C PHE A 263 11.57 -22.33 6.93
N PHE A 264 11.80 -21.11 7.40
CA PHE A 264 12.14 -19.98 6.55
C PHE A 264 13.55 -20.10 5.92
N ALA A 265 14.51 -20.67 6.64
CA ALA A 265 15.81 -21.00 6.08
C ALA A 265 15.67 -22.00 4.91
N TRP A 266 14.85 -23.03 5.08
CA TRP A 266 14.53 -23.99 4.02
C TRP A 266 13.78 -23.33 2.85
N LEU A 267 12.77 -22.53 3.13
CA LEU A 267 11.92 -21.91 2.12
C LEU A 267 12.71 -20.97 1.19
N TYR A 268 13.53 -20.10 1.77
CA TYR A 268 14.17 -18.99 1.05
C TYR A 268 15.62 -19.26 0.62
N ASN A 269 16.28 -20.28 1.17
CA ASN A 269 17.62 -20.65 0.73
C ASN A 269 17.57 -21.90 -0.15
N PRO A 270 17.84 -21.79 -1.46
CA PRO A 270 17.82 -22.95 -2.37
C PRO A 270 18.79 -24.07 -1.98
N ARG A 271 19.85 -23.74 -1.21
CA ARG A 271 20.86 -24.71 -0.75
C ARG A 271 20.54 -25.30 0.61
N SER A 272 19.57 -24.77 1.34
CA SER A 272 19.17 -25.31 2.64
C SER A 272 18.51 -26.68 2.46
N ARG A 273 18.84 -27.62 3.33
CA ARG A 273 18.21 -28.93 3.44
C ARG A 273 17.73 -29.10 4.88
N ASP A 274 16.50 -29.52 5.03
CA ASP A 274 15.91 -29.88 6.31
C ASP A 274 15.06 -31.13 6.09
N THR A 275 15.53 -32.26 6.59
CA THR A 275 14.93 -33.57 6.31
C THR A 275 13.43 -33.64 6.65
N ALA A 276 13.01 -33.00 7.76
CA ALA A 276 11.60 -33.00 8.17
C ALA A 276 10.76 -32.20 7.18
N THR A 277 11.27 -31.04 6.78
CA THR A 277 10.59 -30.13 5.85
C THR A 277 10.59 -30.69 4.41
N ASP A 278 11.72 -31.26 3.94
CA ASP A 278 11.83 -31.91 2.63
C ASP A 278 10.89 -33.12 2.48
N TYR A 279 10.61 -33.81 3.60
CA TYR A 279 9.64 -34.92 3.62
C TYR A 279 8.20 -34.48 3.59
N ALA A 280 7.89 -33.35 4.26
CA ALA A 280 6.53 -32.85 4.42
C ALA A 280 6.04 -31.99 3.25
N TYR A 281 6.96 -31.32 2.53
CA TYR A 281 6.65 -30.30 1.54
C TYR A 281 7.40 -30.48 0.23
N ASP A 282 6.72 -30.24 -0.88
CA ASP A 282 7.31 -30.25 -2.22
C ASP A 282 7.47 -28.83 -2.76
N LYS A 283 8.63 -28.22 -2.47
CA LYS A 283 8.98 -26.90 -2.99
C LYS A 283 9.15 -26.90 -4.51
N SER A 284 9.59 -28.03 -5.09
CA SER A 284 9.83 -28.12 -6.53
C SER A 284 8.53 -28.13 -7.31
N ALA A 285 7.50 -28.83 -6.83
CA ALA A 285 6.17 -28.79 -7.44
C ALA A 285 5.55 -27.38 -7.44
N VAL A 286 5.72 -26.61 -6.35
CA VAL A 286 5.29 -25.21 -6.32
C VAL A 286 6.04 -24.37 -7.36
N MET A 287 7.36 -24.57 -7.48
CA MET A 287 8.15 -23.83 -8.47
C MET A 287 7.77 -24.21 -9.90
N GLU A 288 7.55 -25.48 -10.19
CA GLU A 288 7.12 -25.96 -11.51
C GLU A 288 5.76 -25.36 -11.93
N LYS A 289 4.87 -25.13 -10.96
CA LYS A 289 3.54 -24.53 -11.20
C LYS A 289 3.57 -23.03 -11.49
N TYR A 290 4.50 -22.26 -10.87
CA TYR A 290 4.44 -20.80 -10.85
C TYR A 290 5.66 -20.09 -11.45
N TRP A 291 6.72 -20.79 -11.81
CA TRP A 291 7.95 -20.18 -12.35
C TRP A 291 8.27 -20.71 -13.75
N HIS A 292 8.11 -19.86 -14.76
CA HIS A 292 8.36 -20.14 -16.16
C HIS A 292 9.11 -18.99 -16.82
N ASP A 293 9.93 -19.26 -17.82
CA ASP A 293 10.61 -18.24 -18.63
C ASP A 293 11.38 -17.18 -17.82
N ASN A 294 12.02 -17.59 -16.73
CA ASN A 294 12.70 -16.71 -15.77
C ASN A 294 11.78 -15.64 -15.17
N ALA A 295 10.51 -15.94 -14.98
CA ALA A 295 9.54 -15.11 -14.26
C ALA A 295 8.63 -15.97 -13.40
N ILE A 296 8.20 -15.45 -12.26
CA ILE A 296 7.10 -16.01 -11.49
C ILE A 296 5.80 -15.31 -11.88
N THR A 297 4.71 -16.07 -11.94
CA THR A 297 3.34 -15.50 -12.00
C THR A 297 2.57 -16.04 -10.81
N ASN A 298 2.17 -15.14 -9.90
CA ASN A 298 1.43 -15.55 -8.71
C ASN A 298 -0.07 -15.80 -9.03
N PRO A 299 -0.87 -16.38 -8.11
CA PRO A 299 -2.30 -16.66 -8.32
C PRO A 299 -3.19 -15.41 -8.60
N PHE A 300 -2.62 -14.22 -8.54
CA PHE A 300 -3.31 -12.94 -8.76
C PHE A 300 -2.80 -12.21 -10.01
N ASP A 301 -2.24 -12.95 -10.96
CA ASP A 301 -1.75 -12.46 -12.27
C ASP A 301 -0.61 -11.43 -12.17
N ARG A 302 0.11 -11.43 -11.02
CA ARG A 302 1.31 -10.62 -10.90
C ARG A 302 2.51 -11.39 -11.43
N THR A 303 3.08 -10.91 -12.53
CA THR A 303 4.30 -11.47 -13.13
C THR A 303 5.53 -10.67 -12.70
N ILE A 304 6.58 -11.37 -12.22
CA ILE A 304 7.82 -10.78 -11.73
C ILE A 304 9.02 -11.54 -12.33
N PRO A 305 9.90 -10.87 -13.08
CA PRO A 305 11.15 -11.49 -13.52
C PRO A 305 11.98 -11.95 -12.32
N ALA A 306 12.34 -13.24 -12.30
CA ALA A 306 13.05 -13.88 -11.19
C ALA A 306 13.95 -15.02 -11.68
N ASP A 307 15.19 -15.01 -11.20
CA ASP A 307 16.06 -16.18 -11.30
C ASP A 307 15.67 -17.25 -10.27
N GLU A 308 16.26 -18.45 -10.39
CA GLU A 308 16.00 -19.58 -9.49
C GLU A 308 16.21 -19.21 -8.00
N HIS A 309 17.19 -18.37 -7.71
CA HIS A 309 17.53 -17.98 -6.33
C HIS A 309 16.44 -17.12 -5.69
N HIS A 310 15.80 -16.24 -6.46
CA HIS A 310 14.81 -15.29 -5.96
C HIS A 310 13.35 -15.74 -6.18
N ALA A 311 13.13 -16.69 -7.08
CA ALA A 311 11.80 -17.06 -7.55
C ALA A 311 10.84 -17.45 -6.41
N MET A 312 11.24 -18.35 -5.50
CA MET A 312 10.40 -18.76 -4.37
C MET A 312 10.09 -17.55 -3.44
N SER A 313 11.10 -16.74 -3.13
CA SER A 313 10.89 -15.58 -2.24
C SER A 313 9.98 -14.53 -2.87
N TYR A 314 10.10 -14.28 -4.18
CA TYR A 314 9.22 -13.36 -4.89
C TYR A 314 7.80 -13.91 -5.00
N LEU A 315 7.63 -15.20 -5.26
CA LEU A 315 6.34 -15.87 -5.31
C LEU A 315 5.60 -15.74 -3.96
N ILE A 316 6.22 -16.18 -2.86
CA ILE A 316 5.60 -16.13 -1.53
C ILE A 316 5.29 -14.70 -1.10
N GLN A 317 6.27 -13.80 -1.21
CA GLN A 317 6.11 -12.42 -0.76
C GLN A 317 5.08 -11.64 -1.59
N SER A 318 5.04 -11.85 -2.91
CA SER A 318 4.06 -11.17 -3.76
C SER A 318 2.65 -11.69 -3.53
N THR A 319 2.50 -13.01 -3.41
CA THR A 319 1.19 -13.63 -3.12
C THR A 319 0.66 -13.17 -1.76
N CYS A 320 1.50 -13.19 -0.73
CA CYS A 320 1.15 -12.70 0.60
C CYS A 320 0.75 -11.21 0.58
N SER A 321 1.51 -10.38 -0.12
CA SER A 321 1.18 -8.95 -0.28
C SER A 321 -0.16 -8.76 -0.98
N ASP A 322 -0.40 -9.46 -2.10
CA ASP A 322 -1.65 -9.34 -2.85
C ASP A 322 -2.86 -9.82 -2.03
N ILE A 323 -2.71 -10.88 -1.20
CA ILE A 323 -3.75 -11.31 -0.25
C ILE A 323 -4.08 -10.19 0.73
N VAL A 324 -3.09 -9.65 1.44
CA VAL A 324 -3.31 -8.60 2.45
C VAL A 324 -3.99 -7.37 1.85
N LEU A 325 -3.52 -6.90 0.70
CA LEU A 325 -4.05 -5.72 0.03
C LEU A 325 -5.48 -5.95 -0.50
N ARG A 326 -5.79 -7.14 -1.01
CA ARG A 326 -7.15 -7.52 -1.41
C ARG A 326 -8.09 -7.57 -0.22
N GLN A 327 -7.64 -8.11 0.91
CA GLN A 327 -8.45 -8.13 2.13
C GLN A 327 -8.63 -6.72 2.70
N MET A 328 -7.62 -5.85 2.63
CA MET A 328 -7.73 -4.43 3.00
C MET A 328 -8.81 -3.71 2.17
N ILE A 329 -8.83 -3.92 0.84
CA ILE A 329 -9.87 -3.38 -0.05
C ILE A 329 -11.26 -3.90 0.34
N LYS A 330 -11.37 -5.20 0.68
CA LYS A 330 -12.63 -5.81 1.10
C LYS A 330 -13.14 -5.21 2.41
N LEU A 331 -12.25 -4.95 3.36
CA LEU A 331 -12.59 -4.27 4.62
C LEU A 331 -13.03 -2.83 4.37
N ASP A 332 -12.29 -2.09 3.54
CA ASP A 332 -12.62 -0.71 3.20
C ASP A 332 -14.01 -0.62 2.55
N LYS A 333 -14.31 -1.47 1.56
CA LYS A 333 -15.64 -1.55 0.93
C LYS A 333 -16.76 -1.83 1.93
N TYR A 334 -16.51 -2.69 2.92
CA TYR A 334 -17.48 -3.00 3.97
C TYR A 334 -17.71 -1.82 4.93
N LEU A 335 -16.69 -0.98 5.11
CA LEU A 335 -16.73 0.16 6.03
C LEU A 335 -17.17 1.48 5.38
N GLN A 336 -17.43 1.55 4.08
CA GLN A 336 -17.74 2.81 3.37
C GLN A 336 -18.89 3.61 3.98
N ASP A 337 -19.95 2.94 4.46
CA ASP A 337 -21.12 3.58 5.07
C ASP A 337 -21.05 3.67 6.60
N LYS A 338 -19.85 3.52 7.18
CA LYS A 338 -19.64 3.47 8.62
C LYS A 338 -18.73 4.61 9.10
N ALA A 339 -18.77 4.88 10.40
CA ALA A 339 -17.88 5.85 11.01
C ALA A 339 -16.45 5.31 11.19
N SER A 340 -16.31 3.97 11.28
CA SER A 340 -15.03 3.27 11.35
C SER A 340 -14.41 3.13 9.95
N PHE A 341 -13.09 3.10 9.84
CA PHE A 341 -12.38 3.08 8.56
C PHE A 341 -11.02 2.37 8.65
N VAL A 342 -10.43 2.07 7.48
CA VAL A 342 -9.05 1.57 7.39
C VAL A 342 -8.08 2.74 7.65
N ALA A 343 -7.32 2.66 8.74
CA ALA A 343 -6.38 3.71 9.13
C ALA A 343 -5.06 3.64 8.36
N PHE A 344 -4.44 2.47 8.32
CA PHE A 344 -3.19 2.22 7.61
C PHE A 344 -2.88 0.72 7.52
N CYS A 345 -1.89 0.37 6.69
CA CYS A 345 -1.39 -0.99 6.52
C CYS A 345 0.11 -1.06 6.87
N VAL A 346 0.53 -2.09 7.59
CA VAL A 346 1.94 -2.33 7.95
C VAL A 346 2.32 -3.77 7.63
N HIS A 347 2.93 -3.98 6.47
CA HIS A 347 3.28 -5.30 5.93
C HIS A 347 2.05 -6.19 5.74
N ASP A 348 1.86 -7.19 6.59
CA ASP A 348 0.75 -8.17 6.63
C ASP A 348 -0.34 -7.81 7.67
N GLU A 349 -0.23 -6.64 8.29
CA GLU A 349 -1.15 -6.08 9.28
C GLU A 349 -2.00 -4.96 8.67
N VAL A 350 -3.32 -5.02 8.83
CA VAL A 350 -4.25 -3.93 8.53
C VAL A 350 -4.80 -3.36 9.83
N VAL A 351 -4.66 -2.06 10.02
CA VAL A 351 -5.14 -1.35 11.21
C VAL A 351 -6.36 -0.53 10.87
N LEU A 352 -7.42 -0.75 11.65
CA LEU A 352 -8.71 -0.07 11.56
C LEU A 352 -8.82 0.97 12.66
N ASP A 353 -9.42 2.10 12.37
CA ASP A 353 -9.80 3.14 13.32
C ASP A 353 -11.30 3.02 13.57
N MET A 354 -11.71 2.62 14.76
CA MET A 354 -13.07 2.18 15.07
C MET A 354 -13.72 3.00 16.17
N THR A 355 -15.03 3.27 16.01
CA THR A 355 -15.84 3.88 17.07
C THR A 355 -16.27 2.84 18.12
N ASP A 356 -16.52 3.26 19.36
CA ASP A 356 -17.03 2.40 20.43
C ASP A 356 -18.35 1.69 20.02
N SER A 357 -19.24 2.43 19.36
CA SER A 357 -20.55 1.91 18.95
C SER A 357 -20.48 0.79 17.90
N GLU A 358 -19.46 0.79 17.06
CA GLU A 358 -19.27 -0.19 15.98
C GLU A 358 -18.30 -1.32 16.35
N CYS A 359 -17.34 -1.04 17.22
CA CYS A 359 -16.24 -1.96 17.54
C CYS A 359 -16.76 -3.34 18.00
N ALA A 360 -17.62 -3.39 19.01
CA ALA A 360 -18.10 -4.63 19.59
C ALA A 360 -18.93 -5.47 18.58
N SER A 361 -19.69 -4.81 17.70
CA SER A 361 -20.56 -5.48 16.72
C SER A 361 -19.85 -5.89 15.44
N LEU A 362 -18.83 -5.14 15.01
CA LEU A 362 -18.22 -5.34 13.71
C LEU A 362 -16.92 -6.16 13.75
N VAL A 363 -16.16 -6.19 14.86
CA VAL A 363 -14.85 -6.86 14.90
C VAL A 363 -14.91 -8.30 14.38
N ASN A 364 -15.89 -9.10 14.83
CA ASN A 364 -16.01 -10.50 14.39
C ASN A 364 -16.31 -10.61 12.90
N VAL A 365 -17.15 -9.73 12.35
CA VAL A 365 -17.47 -9.67 10.92
C VAL A 365 -16.25 -9.26 10.11
N LEU A 366 -15.49 -8.27 10.58
CA LEU A 366 -14.26 -7.81 9.93
C LEU A 366 -13.18 -8.88 9.95
N VAL A 367 -13.05 -9.64 11.05
CA VAL A 367 -12.15 -10.81 11.13
C VAL A 367 -12.56 -11.88 10.12
N GLU A 368 -13.84 -12.18 9.99
CA GLU A 368 -14.34 -13.13 9.00
C GLU A 368 -14.07 -12.65 7.57
N HIS A 369 -14.32 -11.37 7.27
CA HIS A 369 -13.97 -10.79 5.99
C HIS A 369 -12.47 -10.85 5.71
N PHE A 370 -11.62 -10.58 6.70
CA PHE A 370 -10.16 -10.59 6.53
C PHE A 370 -9.61 -12.01 6.40
N SER A 371 -10.13 -12.98 7.16
CA SER A 371 -9.68 -14.38 7.16
C SER A 371 -10.04 -15.12 5.87
N ASN A 372 -11.19 -14.83 5.25
CA ASN A 372 -11.67 -15.50 4.05
C ASN A 372 -10.97 -14.95 2.79
N THR A 373 -9.81 -15.51 2.47
CA THR A 373 -9.00 -15.13 1.31
C THR A 373 -9.40 -15.94 0.06
N ALA A 374 -8.94 -15.50 -1.11
CA ALA A 374 -9.11 -16.27 -2.35
C ALA A 374 -8.33 -17.60 -2.35
N LEU A 375 -7.37 -17.77 -1.43
CA LEU A 375 -6.55 -18.96 -1.30
C LEU A 375 -6.91 -19.80 -0.04
N GLY A 376 -8.13 -19.65 0.46
CA GLY A 376 -8.61 -20.36 1.65
C GLY A 376 -8.71 -19.47 2.89
N LYS A 377 -9.15 -20.05 3.99
CA LYS A 377 -9.34 -19.35 5.25
C LYS A 377 -8.03 -19.29 6.04
N PHE A 378 -7.47 -18.09 6.20
CA PHE A 378 -6.23 -17.86 6.95
C PHE A 378 -6.54 -17.47 8.40
N GLY A 379 -5.75 -17.99 9.35
CA GLY A 379 -5.85 -17.58 10.75
C GLY A 379 -5.44 -16.12 10.94
N VAL A 380 -6.18 -15.40 11.80
CA VAL A 380 -5.98 -13.96 12.05
C VAL A 380 -5.72 -13.72 13.54
N ASN A 381 -4.65 -12.99 13.83
CA ASN A 381 -4.40 -12.43 15.16
C ASN A 381 -5.10 -11.08 15.23
N VAL A 382 -5.87 -10.85 16.29
CA VAL A 382 -6.60 -9.59 16.49
C VAL A 382 -6.07 -8.89 17.72
N LYS A 383 -5.76 -7.61 17.57
CA LYS A 383 -5.35 -6.74 18.69
C LYS A 383 -6.16 -5.46 18.68
N TYR A 384 -6.33 -4.85 19.84
CA TYR A 384 -7.02 -3.56 19.98
C TYR A 384 -6.33 -2.69 21.02
N GLY A 385 -6.47 -1.38 20.89
CA GLY A 385 -5.87 -0.43 21.83
C GLY A 385 -6.22 1.02 21.56
N LYS A 386 -5.94 1.88 22.54
CA LYS A 386 -6.08 3.35 22.44
C LYS A 386 -4.85 4.02 21.82
N SER A 387 -3.80 3.27 21.54
CA SER A 387 -2.64 3.68 20.75
C SER A 387 -2.06 2.49 19.99
N TYR A 388 -1.39 2.74 18.88
CA TYR A 388 -0.77 1.68 18.07
C TYR A 388 0.39 0.97 18.79
N GLY A 389 0.98 1.60 19.80
CA GLY A 389 2.06 1.02 20.61
C GLY A 389 1.60 0.16 21.79
N ASP A 390 0.35 0.32 22.25
CA ASP A 390 -0.19 -0.31 23.46
C ASP A 390 -1.41 -1.17 23.15
N MET A 391 -1.30 -1.98 22.09
CA MET A 391 -2.36 -2.88 21.68
C MET A 391 -2.32 -4.19 22.47
N ARG A 392 -3.50 -4.71 22.80
CA ARG A 392 -3.71 -5.96 23.54
C ARG A 392 -4.42 -6.97 22.65
N GLU A 393 -4.21 -8.24 22.90
CA GLU A 393 -4.91 -9.29 22.18
C GLU A 393 -6.43 -9.24 22.45
N TRP A 394 -7.19 -9.31 21.39
CA TRP A 394 -8.64 -9.46 21.45
C TRP A 394 -8.94 -10.91 21.81
N LYS A 395 -9.48 -11.15 22.98
CA LYS A 395 -9.97 -12.47 23.39
C LYS A 395 -11.47 -12.51 23.12
N GLN A 396 -11.87 -13.42 22.29
CA GLN A 396 -13.29 -13.73 22.06
C GLN A 396 -13.92 -14.32 23.31
#